data_a8e2f49138d72756e05090e0e77adcdc
#
_entry.id   a8e2f49138d72756e05090e0e77adcdc
#
_cell.length_a   1.000
_cell.length_b   1.000
_cell.length_c   1.000
_cell.angle_alpha   90.00
_cell.angle_beta   90.00
_cell.angle_gamma   90.00
#
_symmetry.space_group_name_H-M   'P 1'
#
loop_
_entity.id
_entity.type
_entity.pdbx_description
1 polymer ?
#
loop_
_entity_poly.entity_id
_entity_poly.type
_entity_poly.pdbx_seq_one_letter_code
_entity_poly.pdbx_strand_id
1 'polypeptide(L)'
;MKYALFSVPVGTIYDLPQTIKEGEEGLVSTIGDEGLYGQACQVRTAPGGVTTAGVQLPPDVAEVVSFYGYHGYVNQRELQFVREEELWEYLGEDLVLVGRATDVLSLPKVQGVRMMELERGGVLRRQPETAEEVEAHKGWAKVLLTDGRTGYVRDVALEPVKYEMTAVF
;
A
#
# COMPACT_ATOMS: atom_id res chain seq x y z
N MET A 1 -13.04 4.04 -10.48
CA MET A 1 -12.45 4.09 -9.14
C MET A 1 -11.40 5.17 -9.12
N LYS A 2 -11.42 6.01 -8.09
CA LYS A 2 -10.55 7.18 -8.02
C LYS A 2 -9.27 6.98 -7.20
N TYR A 3 -9.23 5.94 -6.38
CA TYR A 3 -8.16 5.75 -5.41
C TYR A 3 -7.74 4.29 -5.33
N ALA A 4 -6.51 4.08 -4.88
CA ALA A 4 -5.97 2.75 -4.61
C ALA A 4 -4.97 2.81 -3.46
N LEU A 5 -4.74 1.66 -2.84
CA LEU A 5 -3.68 1.44 -1.86
C LEU A 5 -2.66 0.47 -2.47
N PHE A 6 -1.39 0.70 -2.22
CA PHE A 6 -0.39 -0.32 -2.56
C PHE A 6 -0.62 -1.56 -1.69
N SER A 7 -0.76 -2.71 -2.33
CA SER A 7 -1.13 -3.98 -1.69
C SER A 7 0.01 -5.00 -1.65
N VAL A 8 1.20 -4.57 -2.05
CA VAL A 8 2.44 -5.35 -1.99
C VAL A 8 3.47 -4.62 -1.13
N PRO A 9 4.46 -5.30 -0.53
CA PRO A 9 5.45 -4.65 0.31
C PRO A 9 6.18 -3.48 -0.35
N VAL A 10 6.57 -3.67 -1.62
CA VAL A 10 7.17 -2.62 -2.46
C VAL A 10 6.57 -2.72 -3.86
N GLY A 11 5.81 -1.72 -4.24
CA GLY A 11 5.26 -1.57 -5.59
C GLY A 11 6.14 -0.67 -6.43
N THR A 12 6.11 -0.85 -7.75
CA THR A 12 6.91 -0.07 -8.69
C THR A 12 6.06 0.93 -9.44
N ILE A 13 6.47 2.20 -9.42
CA ILE A 13 5.86 3.27 -10.21
C ILE A 13 6.77 3.52 -11.43
N TYR A 14 6.26 3.23 -12.61
CA TYR A 14 6.98 3.42 -13.87
C TYR A 14 6.73 4.79 -14.46
N ASP A 15 7.74 5.33 -15.15
CA ASP A 15 7.61 6.62 -15.84
C ASP A 15 6.84 6.51 -17.16
N LEU A 16 6.84 5.31 -17.79
CA LEU A 16 6.20 5.07 -19.08
C LEU A 16 5.30 3.82 -19.01
N PRO A 17 4.06 3.89 -19.51
CA PRO A 17 3.09 2.79 -19.38
C PRO A 17 3.45 1.57 -20.25
N GLN A 18 4.07 1.77 -21.41
CA GLN A 18 4.36 0.70 -22.38
C GLN A 18 5.48 -0.24 -21.93
N THR A 19 6.21 0.10 -20.89
CA THR A 19 7.35 -0.69 -20.40
C THR A 19 6.99 -1.63 -19.25
N ILE A 20 5.73 -1.64 -18.81
CA ILE A 20 5.24 -2.51 -17.73
C ILE A 20 4.84 -3.87 -18.32
N LYS A 21 5.80 -4.59 -18.88
CA LYS A 21 5.61 -5.95 -19.38
C LYS A 21 6.61 -6.87 -18.72
N GLU A 22 6.11 -8.01 -18.23
CA GLU A 22 6.98 -9.02 -17.64
C GLU A 22 7.98 -9.55 -18.66
N GLY A 23 9.24 -9.66 -18.24
CA GLY A 23 10.29 -10.31 -19.01
C GLY A 23 10.89 -9.49 -20.16
N GLU A 24 10.53 -8.22 -20.31
CA GLU A 24 11.18 -7.35 -21.30
C GLU A 24 12.47 -6.71 -20.75
N GLU A 25 13.53 -6.73 -21.55
CA GLU A 25 14.76 -6.01 -21.23
C GLU A 25 14.51 -4.49 -21.26
N GLY A 26 15.13 -3.77 -20.32
CA GLY A 26 15.03 -2.32 -20.26
C GLY A 26 13.96 -1.77 -19.34
N LEU A 27 13.15 -2.62 -18.68
CA LEU A 27 12.15 -2.18 -17.70
C LEU A 27 12.77 -1.36 -16.57
N VAL A 28 13.97 -1.72 -16.14
CA VAL A 28 14.70 -1.06 -15.05
C VAL A 28 14.97 0.41 -15.36
N SER A 29 15.17 0.77 -16.63
CA SER A 29 15.47 2.15 -17.04
C SER A 29 14.26 3.09 -16.97
N THR A 30 13.06 2.57 -16.76
CA THR A 30 11.82 3.35 -16.71
C THR A 30 11.18 3.39 -15.33
N ILE A 31 11.82 2.78 -14.33
CA ILE A 31 11.37 2.86 -12.94
C ILE A 31 11.63 4.28 -12.43
N GLY A 32 10.55 4.95 -12.02
CA GLY A 32 10.63 6.32 -11.52
C GLY A 32 10.62 6.38 -10.00
N ASP A 33 9.80 5.56 -9.35
CA ASP A 33 9.67 5.57 -7.90
C ASP A 33 9.05 4.26 -7.40
N GLU A 34 8.90 4.15 -6.10
CA GLU A 34 8.30 2.99 -5.43
C GLU A 34 7.12 3.43 -4.57
N GLY A 35 6.08 2.59 -4.52
CA GLY A 35 4.99 2.72 -3.56
C GLY A 35 5.12 1.64 -2.49
N LEU A 36 5.04 2.03 -1.23
CA LEU A 36 5.15 1.09 -0.12
C LEU A 36 3.76 0.65 0.35
N TYR A 37 3.71 -0.52 0.96
CA TYR A 37 2.48 -1.14 1.41
C TYR A 37 1.57 -0.16 2.17
N GLY A 38 0.31 -0.13 1.82
CA GLY A 38 -0.71 0.70 2.47
C GLY A 38 -0.68 2.17 2.09
N GLN A 39 0.30 2.64 1.34
CA GLN A 39 0.32 4.01 0.85
C GLN A 39 -0.78 4.23 -0.18
N ALA A 40 -1.47 5.37 -0.06
CA ALA A 40 -2.56 5.73 -0.95
C ALA A 40 -2.06 6.42 -2.22
N CYS A 41 -2.77 6.21 -3.31
CA CYS A 41 -2.58 6.97 -4.54
C CYS A 41 -3.93 7.32 -5.17
N GLN A 42 -3.94 8.40 -5.93
CA GLN A 42 -5.07 8.76 -6.78
C GLN A 42 -4.95 8.03 -8.12
N VAL A 43 -6.04 7.42 -8.56
CA VAL A 43 -6.12 6.79 -9.88
C VAL A 43 -6.64 7.82 -10.87
N ARG A 44 -5.77 8.24 -11.79
CA ARG A 44 -6.10 9.20 -12.87
C ARG A 44 -6.79 8.52 -14.03
N THR A 45 -6.32 7.33 -14.38
CA THR A 45 -6.87 6.52 -15.47
C THR A 45 -6.91 5.06 -15.01
N ALA A 46 -8.07 4.42 -15.09
CA ALA A 46 -8.24 3.02 -14.75
C ALA A 46 -7.43 2.10 -15.69
N PRO A 47 -7.09 0.87 -15.26
CA PRO A 47 -6.39 -0.07 -16.12
C PRO A 47 -7.07 -0.24 -17.48
N GLY A 48 -6.30 -0.16 -18.55
CA GLY A 48 -6.80 -0.28 -19.92
C GLY A 48 -7.55 0.94 -20.47
N GLY A 49 -7.65 2.02 -19.68
CA GLY A 49 -8.29 3.26 -20.13
C GLY A 49 -7.40 4.11 -21.02
N VAL A 50 -7.95 5.24 -21.44
CA VAL A 50 -7.23 6.25 -22.24
C VAL A 50 -6.95 7.46 -21.35
N THR A 51 -5.69 7.88 -21.28
CA THR A 51 -5.29 9.03 -20.46
C THR A 51 -5.81 10.34 -21.07
N THR A 52 -5.78 11.42 -20.29
CA THR A 52 -6.15 12.76 -20.79
C THR A 52 -5.25 13.22 -21.94
N ALA A 53 -4.02 12.72 -22.02
CA ALA A 53 -3.11 12.97 -23.13
C ALA A 53 -3.38 12.09 -24.36
N GLY A 54 -4.41 11.25 -24.34
CA GLY A 54 -4.78 10.38 -25.45
C GLY A 54 -4.00 9.07 -25.55
N VAL A 55 -3.26 8.69 -24.52
CA VAL A 55 -2.48 7.44 -24.51
C VAL A 55 -3.35 6.27 -24.06
N GLN A 56 -3.41 5.22 -24.87
CA GLN A 56 -4.08 3.97 -24.52
C GLN A 56 -3.21 3.17 -23.56
N LEU A 57 -3.70 2.92 -22.35
CA LEU A 57 -2.99 2.11 -21.37
C LEU A 57 -3.14 0.61 -21.68
N PRO A 58 -2.11 -0.21 -21.35
CA PRO A 58 -2.27 -1.65 -21.31
C PRO A 58 -3.40 -2.08 -20.38
N PRO A 59 -4.01 -3.27 -20.59
CA PRO A 59 -5.19 -3.69 -19.81
C PRO A 59 -4.98 -3.81 -18.31
N ASP A 60 -3.74 -4.01 -17.88
CA ASP A 60 -3.36 -4.23 -16.48
C ASP A 60 -2.61 -3.05 -15.85
N VAL A 61 -2.54 -1.92 -16.55
CA VAL A 61 -1.79 -0.74 -16.10
C VAL A 61 -2.72 0.42 -15.80
N ALA A 62 -2.59 1.00 -14.61
CA ALA A 62 -3.27 2.22 -14.17
C ALA A 62 -2.31 3.42 -14.20
N GLU A 63 -2.84 4.59 -14.51
CA GLU A 63 -2.15 5.86 -14.31
C GLU A 63 -2.49 6.39 -12.92
N VAL A 64 -1.48 6.69 -12.12
CA VAL A 64 -1.64 7.10 -10.72
C VAL A 64 -0.82 8.33 -10.37
N VAL A 65 -1.24 8.99 -9.30
CA VAL A 65 -0.44 10.01 -8.60
C VAL A 65 -0.33 9.57 -7.15
N SER A 66 0.89 9.42 -6.64
CA SER A 66 1.13 9.06 -5.25
C SER A 66 0.65 10.17 -4.30
N PHE A 67 0.51 9.86 -3.01
CA PHE A 67 0.09 10.85 -2.01
C PHE A 67 1.06 12.05 -1.89
N TYR A 68 2.31 11.88 -2.30
CA TYR A 68 3.31 12.96 -2.32
C TYR A 68 3.51 13.59 -3.70
N GLY A 69 2.64 13.27 -4.68
CA GLY A 69 2.58 13.94 -5.97
C GLY A 69 3.38 13.31 -7.10
N TYR A 70 3.96 12.13 -6.92
CA TYR A 70 4.66 11.46 -7.99
C TYR A 70 3.67 10.84 -8.99
N HIS A 71 3.74 11.26 -10.26
CA HIS A 71 2.90 10.76 -11.34
C HIS A 71 3.61 9.60 -12.05
N GLY A 72 2.88 8.53 -12.29
CA GLY A 72 3.41 7.39 -13.03
C GLY A 72 2.37 6.30 -13.28
N TYR A 73 2.88 5.12 -13.58
CA TYR A 73 2.07 3.99 -14.01
C TYR A 73 2.39 2.76 -13.17
N VAL A 74 1.35 2.06 -12.73
CA VAL A 74 1.47 0.92 -11.83
C VAL A 74 0.66 -0.26 -12.38
N ASN A 75 1.22 -1.46 -12.27
CA ASN A 75 0.48 -2.67 -12.59
C ASN A 75 -0.64 -2.88 -11.55
N GLN A 76 -1.86 -3.14 -12.00
CA GLN A 76 -3.03 -3.30 -11.14
C GLN A 76 -2.88 -4.39 -10.08
N ARG A 77 -2.04 -5.41 -10.31
CA ARG A 77 -1.79 -6.50 -9.34
C ARG A 77 -1.12 -6.00 -8.05
N GLU A 78 -0.49 -4.82 -8.11
CA GLU A 78 0.17 -4.19 -6.97
C GLU A 78 -0.74 -3.22 -6.21
N LEU A 79 -1.97 -3.06 -6.66
CA LEU A 79 -2.93 -2.11 -6.13
C LEU A 79 -4.19 -2.80 -5.62
N GLN A 80 -4.70 -2.27 -4.51
CA GLN A 80 -6.06 -2.52 -4.04
C GLN A 80 -6.88 -1.27 -4.33
N PHE A 81 -7.78 -1.34 -5.32
CA PHE A 81 -8.67 -0.22 -5.65
C PHE A 81 -9.71 -0.05 -4.55
N VAL A 82 -9.94 1.20 -4.17
CA VAL A 82 -10.88 1.55 -3.11
C VAL A 82 -11.79 2.69 -3.57
N ARG A 83 -12.99 2.74 -3.02
CA ARG A 83 -13.89 3.87 -3.20
C ARG A 83 -13.45 5.03 -2.32
N GLU A 84 -13.93 6.22 -2.64
CA GLU A 84 -13.58 7.43 -1.88
C GLU A 84 -13.93 7.30 -0.39
N GLU A 85 -15.12 6.75 -0.07
CA GLU A 85 -15.55 6.54 1.30
C GLU A 85 -14.63 5.57 2.05
N GLU A 86 -14.21 4.49 1.39
CA GLU A 86 -13.28 3.52 1.94
C GLU A 86 -11.91 4.12 2.21
N LEU A 87 -11.43 5.01 1.32
CA LEU A 87 -10.18 5.72 1.51
C LEU A 87 -10.23 6.60 2.76
N TRP A 88 -11.28 7.41 2.91
CA TRP A 88 -11.40 8.31 4.05
C TRP A 88 -11.53 7.56 5.36
N GLU A 89 -12.22 6.44 5.38
CA GLU A 89 -12.28 5.54 6.53
C GLU A 89 -10.90 4.94 6.83
N TYR A 90 -10.18 4.50 5.81
CA TYR A 90 -8.84 3.94 5.94
C TYR A 90 -7.85 4.95 6.52
N LEU A 91 -7.91 6.21 6.11
CA LEU A 91 -7.02 7.29 6.55
C LEU A 91 -7.40 7.88 7.92
N GLY A 92 -8.23 7.19 8.68
CA GLY A 92 -8.64 7.61 10.02
C GLY A 92 -7.55 7.47 11.09
N GLU A 93 -7.97 7.60 12.35
CA GLU A 93 -7.07 7.65 13.52
C GLU A 93 -6.25 6.38 13.77
N ASP A 94 -6.66 5.24 13.18
CA ASP A 94 -6.02 3.94 13.40
C ASP A 94 -4.79 3.70 12.51
N LEU A 95 -4.44 4.68 11.69
CA LEU A 95 -3.31 4.56 10.75
C LEU A 95 -1.98 4.70 11.49
N VAL A 96 -1.04 3.78 11.20
CA VAL A 96 0.31 3.77 11.78
C VAL A 96 1.35 3.56 10.70
N LEU A 97 2.56 4.06 10.97
CA LEU A 97 3.70 3.96 10.07
C LEU A 97 4.59 2.79 10.50
N VAL A 98 5.07 2.03 9.52
CA VAL A 98 6.12 1.04 9.74
C VAL A 98 7.44 1.79 9.89
N GLY A 99 7.98 1.81 11.10
CA GLY A 99 9.20 2.56 11.46
C GLY A 99 10.49 1.81 11.18
N ARG A 100 10.41 0.50 11.00
CA ARG A 100 11.51 -0.39 10.61
C ARG A 100 10.97 -1.64 9.93
N ALA A 101 11.77 -2.29 9.11
CA ALA A 101 11.39 -3.53 8.46
C ALA A 101 10.85 -4.55 9.49
N THR A 102 9.74 -5.17 9.18
CA THR A 102 9.05 -6.10 10.09
C THR A 102 8.25 -7.13 9.33
N ASP A 103 8.09 -8.31 9.92
CA ASP A 103 7.18 -9.33 9.43
C ASP A 103 5.75 -9.07 9.90
N VAL A 104 4.79 -9.34 9.04
CA VAL A 104 3.38 -9.50 9.41
C VAL A 104 3.10 -10.98 9.55
N LEU A 105 2.67 -11.39 10.75
CA LEU A 105 2.41 -12.79 11.08
C LEU A 105 0.92 -13.06 11.22
N SER A 106 0.53 -14.31 11.01
CA SER A 106 -0.85 -14.76 11.14
C SER A 106 -1.33 -14.84 12.60
N LEU A 107 -0.41 -14.92 13.54
CA LEU A 107 -0.68 -15.02 14.99
C LEU A 107 0.26 -14.10 15.77
N PRO A 108 -0.16 -13.60 16.94
CA PRO A 108 0.66 -12.72 17.78
C PRO A 108 1.70 -13.50 18.59
N LYS A 109 2.55 -14.25 17.89
CA LYS A 109 3.63 -15.06 18.48
C LYS A 109 4.65 -15.41 17.40
N VAL A 110 5.88 -15.68 17.80
CA VAL A 110 6.99 -15.98 16.87
C VAL A 110 6.75 -17.22 15.99
N GLN A 111 5.88 -18.14 16.40
CA GLN A 111 5.49 -19.31 15.61
C GLN A 111 4.40 -19.01 14.57
N GLY A 112 3.88 -17.79 14.53
CA GLY A 112 2.93 -17.39 13.49
C GLY A 112 3.53 -17.52 12.08
N VAL A 113 2.68 -17.82 11.10
CA VAL A 113 3.10 -17.91 9.70
C VAL A 113 3.31 -16.49 9.16
N ARG A 114 4.45 -16.25 8.52
CA ARG A 114 4.73 -14.97 7.87
C ARG A 114 3.80 -14.77 6.67
N MET A 115 3.02 -13.70 6.71
CA MET A 115 2.13 -13.31 5.62
C MET A 115 2.85 -12.43 4.61
N MET A 116 3.70 -11.52 5.09
CA MET A 116 4.54 -10.64 4.28
C MET A 116 5.63 -10.02 5.16
N GLU A 117 6.63 -9.46 4.51
CA GLU A 117 7.65 -8.63 5.13
C GLU A 117 7.47 -7.19 4.64
N LEU A 118 7.37 -6.25 5.56
CA LEU A 118 7.16 -4.84 5.23
C LEU A 118 8.44 -4.04 5.44
N GLU A 119 8.64 -3.10 4.52
CA GLU A 119 9.74 -2.15 4.58
C GLU A 119 9.37 -0.93 5.44
N ARG A 120 10.40 -0.24 5.95
CA ARG A 120 10.23 1.05 6.60
C ARG A 120 9.52 2.02 5.66
N GLY A 121 8.51 2.71 6.18
CA GLY A 121 7.69 3.65 5.41
C GLY A 121 6.36 3.08 4.94
N GLY A 122 6.15 1.77 5.02
CA GLY A 122 4.84 1.17 4.82
C GLY A 122 3.83 1.67 5.84
N VAL A 123 2.56 1.53 5.51
CA VAL A 123 1.46 2.02 6.33
C VAL A 123 0.52 0.89 6.66
N LEU A 124 0.10 0.80 7.91
CA LEU A 124 -0.85 -0.19 8.40
C LEU A 124 -1.99 0.49 9.14
N ARG A 125 -3.11 -0.22 9.24
CA ARG A 125 -4.24 0.18 10.05
C ARG A 125 -4.36 -0.74 11.26
N ARG A 126 -4.33 -0.18 12.47
CA ARG A 126 -4.60 -0.95 13.69
C ARG A 126 -6.06 -1.39 13.70
N GLN A 127 -6.31 -2.62 14.12
CA GLN A 127 -7.65 -3.06 14.45
C GLN A 127 -7.94 -2.81 15.94
N PRO A 128 -9.18 -2.42 16.29
CA PRO A 128 -9.58 -2.31 17.69
C PRO A 128 -9.38 -3.64 18.42
N GLU A 129 -8.86 -3.55 19.64
CA GLU A 129 -8.64 -4.70 20.51
C GLU A 129 -9.29 -4.46 21.86
N THR A 130 -9.80 -5.54 22.46
CA THR A 130 -10.25 -5.50 23.84
C THR A 130 -9.06 -5.44 24.81
N ALA A 131 -9.27 -5.01 26.05
CA ALA A 131 -8.22 -5.02 27.06
C ALA A 131 -7.66 -6.43 27.31
N GLU A 132 -8.49 -7.46 27.20
CA GLU A 132 -8.09 -8.87 27.32
C GLU A 132 -7.17 -9.29 26.16
N GLU A 133 -7.50 -8.89 24.93
CA GLU A 133 -6.67 -9.16 23.74
C GLU A 133 -5.30 -8.47 23.87
N VAL A 134 -5.27 -7.21 24.26
CA VAL A 134 -4.01 -6.45 24.45
C VAL A 134 -3.13 -7.13 25.49
N GLU A 135 -3.71 -7.59 26.60
CA GLU A 135 -2.96 -8.29 27.65
C GLU A 135 -2.48 -9.67 27.20
N ALA A 136 -3.30 -10.40 26.43
CA ALA A 136 -2.99 -11.74 25.95
C ALA A 136 -1.81 -11.78 24.99
N HIS A 137 -1.55 -10.71 24.24
CA HIS A 137 -0.46 -10.66 23.26
C HIS A 137 0.36 -9.35 23.35
N LYS A 138 0.81 -9.03 24.55
CA LYS A 138 1.71 -7.90 24.78
C LYS A 138 2.88 -7.88 23.81
N GLY A 139 3.18 -6.67 23.28
CA GLY A 139 4.27 -6.46 22.35
C GLY A 139 3.88 -6.72 20.89
N TRP A 140 2.64 -7.11 20.64
CA TRP A 140 2.09 -7.30 19.29
C TRP A 140 0.95 -6.32 19.03
N ALA A 141 0.88 -5.82 17.80
CA ALA A 141 -0.24 -5.02 17.33
C ALA A 141 -1.06 -5.82 16.30
N LYS A 142 -2.37 -5.80 16.48
CA LYS A 142 -3.32 -6.38 15.55
C LYS A 142 -3.59 -5.37 14.45
N VAL A 143 -3.43 -5.77 13.20
CA VAL A 143 -3.56 -4.87 12.04
C VAL A 143 -4.50 -5.45 10.99
N LEU A 144 -5.17 -4.55 10.28
CA LEU A 144 -6.02 -4.87 9.15
C LEU A 144 -5.22 -4.66 7.86
N LEU A 145 -5.12 -5.71 7.06
CA LEU A 145 -4.43 -5.67 5.78
C LEU A 145 -5.34 -5.09 4.68
N THR A 146 -4.75 -4.66 3.58
CA THR A 146 -5.50 -4.04 2.46
C THR A 146 -6.53 -4.96 1.84
N ASP A 147 -6.36 -6.27 1.93
CA ASP A 147 -7.30 -7.29 1.45
C ASP A 147 -8.35 -7.72 2.48
N GLY A 148 -8.39 -7.06 3.65
CA GLY A 148 -9.33 -7.34 4.73
C GLY A 148 -8.91 -8.42 5.70
N ARG A 149 -7.76 -9.07 5.51
CA ARG A 149 -7.23 -10.06 6.46
C ARG A 149 -6.66 -9.36 7.69
N THR A 150 -6.65 -10.08 8.80
CA THR A 150 -5.97 -9.67 10.04
C THR A 150 -4.54 -10.20 10.04
N GLY A 151 -3.60 -9.37 10.47
CA GLY A 151 -2.22 -9.75 10.73
C GLY A 151 -1.75 -9.19 12.07
N TYR A 152 -0.55 -9.59 12.48
CA TYR A 152 0.08 -9.14 13.71
C TYR A 152 1.53 -8.73 13.44
N VAL A 153 1.91 -7.59 13.97
CA VAL A 153 3.28 -7.06 13.87
C VAL A 153 3.81 -6.74 15.26
N ARG A 154 5.13 -6.71 15.40
CA ARG A 154 5.74 -6.23 16.64
C ARG A 154 5.39 -4.76 16.85
N ASP A 155 4.86 -4.45 18.00
CA ASP A 155 4.43 -3.08 18.34
C ASP A 155 5.59 -2.08 18.27
N VAL A 156 6.79 -2.51 18.64
CA VAL A 156 8.00 -1.68 18.56
C VAL A 156 8.41 -1.28 17.13
N ALA A 157 7.89 -1.96 16.11
CA ALA A 157 8.14 -1.61 14.71
C ALA A 157 7.23 -0.50 14.21
N LEU A 158 6.21 -0.10 14.96
CA LEU A 158 5.22 0.88 14.55
C LEU A 158 5.49 2.25 15.16
N GLU A 159 5.20 3.29 14.38
CA GLU A 159 5.32 4.69 14.77
C GLU A 159 4.04 5.44 14.41
N PRO A 160 3.75 6.57 15.06
CA PRO A 160 2.68 7.47 14.61
C PRO A 160 2.95 7.98 13.20
N VAL A 161 1.90 8.17 12.40
CA VAL A 161 2.01 8.82 11.09
C VAL A 161 2.39 10.29 11.31
N LYS A 162 3.46 10.74 10.64
CA LYS A 162 4.06 12.07 10.81
C LYS A 162 3.74 13.05 9.69
N TYR A 163 2.97 12.62 8.68
CA TYR A 163 2.63 13.43 7.52
C TYR A 163 1.21 13.13 7.06
N GLU A 164 0.65 14.04 6.30
CA GLU A 164 -0.69 13.89 5.75
C GLU A 164 -0.65 13.05 4.47
N MET A 165 -1.35 11.92 4.47
CA MET A 165 -1.39 10.97 3.36
C MET A 165 -2.23 11.46 2.17
N THR A 166 -2.89 12.59 2.29
CA THR A 166 -3.80 13.14 1.28
C THR A 166 -3.39 14.53 0.80
N ALA A 167 -2.17 14.94 1.08
CA ALA A 167 -1.70 16.31 0.80
C ALA A 167 -1.89 16.76 -0.67
N VAL A 168 -1.95 15.82 -1.61
CA VAL A 168 -2.10 16.11 -3.04
C VAL A 168 -3.44 15.66 -3.63
N PHE A 169 -4.33 15.11 -2.81
CA PHE A 169 -5.67 14.70 -3.25
C PHE A 169 -6.65 15.85 -3.11
#